data_39d1f4ffb4cc24090920bc3b2e6abe89
#
_entry.id   39d1f4ffb4cc24090920bc3b2e6abe89
#
_cell.length_a   1.000
_cell.length_b   1.000
_cell.length_c   1.000
_cell.angle_alpha   90.00
_cell.angle_beta   90.00
_cell.angle_gamma   90.00
#
_symmetry.space_group_name_H-M   'P 1'
#
loop_
_entity.id
_entity.type
_entity.pdbx_description
1 polymer ?
#
loop_
_entity_poly.entity_id
_entity_poly.type
_entity_poly.pdbx_seq_one_letter_code
_entity_poly.pdbx_strand_id
1 'polypeptide(L)'
;FTVYAIKGGNLMIGFLIMASIWVALGMIGGVSTWEDAQVKVFQGGPESWGSTAVIVIFGSWFGQVLIKTGVASTLIRKTVELGGDKPLITTILLCLVTGLIFTSTFGAGAVVAIGVIILPILLSLGVPKPLAVSSYLMSVGSGMYVNIVLFKQMQGLFEGFKYDNNYLKFGFAAMAVQLLVVFIMIGVRLKKTNVNHSWAATAGKVSSDEQAPWYALITPLIPVVLAIVFKWQPIPAFIVASFYALFVTGKIKSFKECEKIITKTFYDGVVDVASLLGFLFILPMFNKVS
;
A
#
# COMPACT_ATOMS: atom_id res chain seq x y z
N PHE A 1 -3.10 -22.05 -18.43
CA PHE A 1 -2.75 -20.93 -17.55
C PHE A 1 -2.41 -21.41 -16.15
N THR A 2 -3.28 -22.16 -15.46
CA THR A 2 -3.09 -22.63 -14.08
C THR A 2 -1.75 -23.38 -13.89
N VAL A 3 -1.41 -24.29 -14.79
CA VAL A 3 -0.12 -25.01 -14.74
C VAL A 3 1.07 -24.07 -14.90
N TYR A 4 0.96 -23.08 -15.79
CA TYR A 4 1.99 -22.05 -15.99
C TYR A 4 2.18 -21.19 -14.73
N ALA A 5 1.08 -20.76 -14.11
CA ALA A 5 1.10 -19.97 -12.87
C ALA A 5 1.69 -20.76 -11.69
N ILE A 6 1.30 -22.03 -11.50
CA ILE A 6 1.84 -22.93 -10.45
C ILE A 6 3.36 -23.13 -10.62
N LYS A 7 3.85 -23.20 -11.86
CA LYS A 7 5.28 -23.31 -12.14
C LYS A 7 6.07 -22.02 -11.97
N GLY A 8 5.45 -20.95 -11.45
CA GLY A 8 6.08 -19.64 -11.20
C GLY A 8 6.19 -18.77 -12.46
N GLY A 9 5.37 -19.03 -13.47
CA GLY A 9 5.31 -18.22 -14.68
C GLY A 9 4.85 -16.78 -14.38
N ASN A 10 5.34 -15.80 -15.16
CA ASN A 10 4.95 -14.41 -15.03
C ASN A 10 3.49 -14.22 -15.45
N LEU A 11 2.63 -13.86 -14.48
CA LEU A 11 1.18 -13.71 -14.71
C LEU A 11 0.85 -12.66 -15.79
N MET A 12 1.62 -11.57 -15.85
CA MET A 12 1.45 -10.52 -16.87
C MET A 12 1.57 -11.11 -18.28
N ILE A 13 2.65 -11.86 -18.52
CA ILE A 13 2.88 -12.53 -19.81
C ILE A 13 1.79 -13.59 -20.05
N GLY A 14 1.42 -14.35 -19.03
CA GLY A 14 0.36 -15.35 -19.12
C GLY A 14 -0.97 -14.76 -19.58
N PHE A 15 -1.40 -13.63 -19.02
CA PHE A 15 -2.63 -12.95 -19.44
C PHE A 15 -2.53 -12.36 -20.85
N LEU A 16 -1.36 -11.82 -21.25
CA LEU A 16 -1.15 -11.32 -22.61
C LEU A 16 -1.28 -12.45 -23.65
N ILE A 17 -0.65 -13.59 -23.38
CA ILE A 17 -0.74 -14.77 -24.25
C ILE A 17 -2.20 -15.26 -24.33
N MET A 18 -2.88 -15.36 -23.19
CA MET A 18 -4.29 -15.79 -23.17
C MET A 18 -5.18 -14.83 -23.96
N ALA A 19 -5.04 -13.52 -23.75
CA ALA A 19 -5.79 -12.53 -24.52
C ALA A 19 -5.55 -12.69 -26.03
N SER A 20 -4.30 -12.89 -26.44
CA SER A 20 -3.94 -13.09 -27.84
C SER A 20 -4.53 -14.39 -28.43
N ILE A 21 -4.52 -15.49 -27.64
CA ILE A 21 -5.14 -16.75 -28.06
C ILE A 21 -6.66 -16.60 -28.22
N TRP A 22 -7.32 -15.95 -27.24
CA TRP A 22 -8.76 -15.72 -27.32
C TRP A 22 -9.14 -14.84 -28.50
N VAL A 23 -8.37 -13.78 -28.80
CA VAL A 23 -8.57 -12.96 -30.01
C VAL A 23 -8.47 -13.83 -31.28
N ALA A 24 -7.42 -14.67 -31.39
CA ALA A 24 -7.23 -15.55 -32.55
C ALA A 24 -8.40 -16.53 -32.71
N LEU A 25 -8.86 -17.13 -31.62
CA LEU A 25 -10.01 -18.05 -31.63
C LEU A 25 -11.31 -17.33 -32.01
N GLY A 26 -11.54 -16.12 -31.50
CA GLY A 26 -12.69 -15.28 -31.85
C GLY A 26 -12.71 -14.89 -33.32
N MET A 27 -11.55 -14.63 -33.91
CA MET A 27 -11.43 -14.35 -35.35
C MET A 27 -11.69 -15.59 -36.19
N ILE A 28 -11.15 -16.75 -35.81
CA ILE A 28 -11.38 -18.04 -36.52
C ILE A 28 -12.87 -18.42 -36.43
N GLY A 29 -13.50 -18.20 -35.29
CA GLY A 29 -14.92 -18.44 -35.06
C GLY A 29 -15.86 -17.41 -35.71
N GLY A 30 -15.34 -16.35 -36.34
CA GLY A 30 -16.14 -15.29 -36.95
C GLY A 30 -16.90 -14.38 -35.97
N VAL A 31 -16.53 -14.44 -34.67
CA VAL A 31 -17.19 -13.67 -33.59
C VAL A 31 -16.62 -12.24 -33.49
N SER A 32 -15.34 -12.06 -33.86
CA SER A 32 -14.67 -10.75 -33.82
C SER A 32 -13.82 -10.51 -35.07
N THR A 33 -13.70 -9.23 -35.44
CA THR A 33 -12.82 -8.80 -36.53
C THR A 33 -11.46 -8.41 -35.97
N TRP A 34 -10.43 -8.30 -36.85
CA TRP A 34 -9.12 -7.77 -36.44
C TRP A 34 -9.21 -6.30 -35.99
N GLU A 35 -10.09 -5.51 -36.59
CA GLU A 35 -10.34 -4.12 -36.20
C GLU A 35 -10.92 -4.06 -34.78
N ASP A 36 -11.92 -4.90 -34.46
CA ASP A 36 -12.46 -5.01 -33.09
C ASP A 36 -11.38 -5.42 -32.09
N ALA A 37 -10.51 -6.37 -32.43
CA ALA A 37 -9.43 -6.79 -31.57
C ALA A 37 -8.43 -5.67 -31.29
N GLN A 38 -8.04 -4.90 -32.31
CA GLN A 38 -7.15 -3.76 -32.14
C GLN A 38 -7.76 -2.70 -31.21
N VAL A 39 -8.98 -2.26 -31.51
CA VAL A 39 -9.63 -1.11 -30.85
C VAL A 39 -10.16 -1.47 -29.46
N LYS A 40 -10.86 -2.59 -29.32
CA LYS A 40 -11.55 -2.93 -28.06
C LYS A 40 -10.63 -3.66 -27.07
N VAL A 41 -9.74 -4.54 -27.56
CA VAL A 41 -8.92 -5.41 -26.72
C VAL A 41 -7.56 -4.77 -26.45
N PHE A 42 -6.74 -4.62 -27.50
CA PHE A 42 -5.34 -4.20 -27.32
C PHE A 42 -5.19 -2.73 -26.98
N GLN A 43 -6.02 -1.84 -27.52
CA GLN A 43 -6.02 -0.43 -27.19
C GLN A 43 -6.96 -0.12 -26.03
N GLY A 44 -8.23 -0.47 -26.15
CA GLY A 44 -9.25 -0.12 -25.16
C GLY A 44 -9.15 -0.86 -23.85
N GLY A 45 -8.51 -2.05 -23.82
CA GLY A 45 -8.23 -2.77 -22.58
C GLY A 45 -7.36 -1.92 -21.63
N PRO A 46 -6.11 -1.60 -21.99
CA PRO A 46 -5.23 -0.77 -21.17
C PRO A 46 -5.80 0.61 -20.85
N GLU A 47 -6.40 1.28 -21.81
CA GLU A 47 -7.00 2.61 -21.63
C GLU A 47 -8.10 2.62 -20.57
N SER A 48 -8.89 1.55 -20.48
CA SER A 48 -9.97 1.45 -19.48
C SER A 48 -9.46 1.54 -18.04
N TRP A 49 -8.17 1.26 -17.79
CA TRP A 49 -7.53 1.33 -16.48
C TRP A 49 -6.64 2.56 -16.29
N GLY A 50 -6.53 3.42 -17.28
CA GLY A 50 -5.66 4.60 -17.23
C GLY A 50 -5.88 5.47 -16.01
N SER A 51 -7.13 5.79 -15.68
CA SER A 51 -7.48 6.59 -14.50
C SER A 51 -7.07 5.91 -13.18
N THR A 52 -7.25 4.60 -13.08
CA THR A 52 -6.85 3.81 -11.91
C THR A 52 -5.32 3.76 -11.78
N ALA A 53 -4.60 3.57 -12.89
CA ALA A 53 -3.14 3.57 -12.92
C ALA A 53 -2.56 4.90 -12.40
N VAL A 54 -3.12 6.03 -12.80
CA VAL A 54 -2.69 7.35 -12.31
C VAL A 54 -2.90 7.45 -10.79
N ILE A 55 -4.04 7.02 -10.26
CA ILE A 55 -4.30 7.03 -8.80
C ILE A 55 -3.30 6.13 -8.05
N VAL A 56 -2.95 4.97 -8.61
CA VAL A 56 -1.94 4.06 -8.04
C VAL A 56 -0.57 4.74 -7.96
N ILE A 57 -0.15 5.45 -9.01
CA ILE A 57 1.11 6.20 -9.04
C ILE A 57 1.12 7.27 -7.94
N PHE A 58 0.07 8.09 -7.83
CA PHE A 58 0.00 9.14 -6.82
C PHE A 58 -0.05 8.59 -5.38
N GLY A 59 -0.74 7.45 -5.15
CA GLY A 59 -0.75 6.78 -3.86
C GLY A 59 0.62 6.23 -3.46
N SER A 60 1.36 5.67 -4.41
CA SER A 60 2.74 5.22 -4.19
C SER A 60 3.69 6.39 -3.96
N TRP A 61 3.59 7.46 -4.75
CA TRP A 61 4.34 8.69 -4.53
C TRP A 61 4.14 9.24 -3.12
N PHE A 62 2.90 9.33 -2.65
CA PHE A 62 2.59 9.75 -1.29
C PHE A 62 3.29 8.85 -0.25
N GLY A 63 3.30 7.53 -0.46
CA GLY A 63 4.05 6.58 0.37
C GLY A 63 5.55 6.92 0.43
N GLN A 64 6.18 7.22 -0.72
CA GLN A 64 7.59 7.63 -0.79
C GLN A 64 7.84 8.96 -0.08
N VAL A 65 6.90 9.91 -0.16
CA VAL A 65 6.99 11.17 0.60
C VAL A 65 6.97 10.91 2.11
N LEU A 66 6.08 10.05 2.62
CA LEU A 66 6.04 9.70 4.06
C LEU A 66 7.36 9.07 4.54
N ILE A 67 7.96 8.23 3.73
CA ILE A 67 9.25 7.60 4.03
C ILE A 67 10.35 8.67 4.02
N LYS A 68 10.45 9.47 2.95
CA LYS A 68 11.53 10.44 2.75
C LYS A 68 11.49 11.62 3.73
N THR A 69 10.30 12.00 4.18
CA THR A 69 10.12 13.05 5.18
C THR A 69 10.39 12.58 6.61
N GLY A 70 10.57 11.28 6.83
CA GLY A 70 10.77 10.70 8.16
C GLY A 70 9.48 10.60 8.98
N VAL A 71 8.31 10.90 8.41
CA VAL A 71 7.02 10.79 9.10
C VAL A 71 6.76 9.34 9.53
N ALA A 72 6.93 8.39 8.61
CA ALA A 72 6.71 6.97 8.89
C ALA A 72 7.66 6.46 9.99
N SER A 73 8.96 6.74 9.88
CA SER A 73 9.97 6.31 10.86
C SER A 73 9.76 6.94 12.24
N THR A 74 9.38 8.22 12.29
CA THR A 74 9.06 8.91 13.56
C THR A 74 7.82 8.32 14.23
N LEU A 75 6.77 8.03 13.44
CA LEU A 75 5.55 7.41 13.95
C LEU A 75 5.85 6.04 14.58
N ILE A 76 6.64 5.21 13.90
CA ILE A 76 7.08 3.90 14.39
C ILE A 76 7.89 4.06 15.68
N ARG A 77 8.87 4.98 15.70
CA ARG A 77 9.71 5.18 16.89
C ARG A 77 8.92 5.65 18.09
N LYS A 78 8.03 6.63 17.93
CA LYS A 78 7.14 7.08 19.00
C LYS A 78 6.25 5.98 19.53
N THR A 79 5.84 5.06 18.66
CA THR A 79 5.08 3.87 19.03
C THR A 79 5.89 2.93 19.89
N VAL A 80 7.17 2.72 19.56
CA VAL A 80 8.07 1.90 20.37
C VAL A 80 8.32 2.54 21.73
N GLU A 81 8.54 3.85 21.78
CA GLU A 81 8.69 4.61 23.04
C GLU A 81 7.46 4.44 23.95
N LEU A 82 6.25 4.47 23.38
CA LEU A 82 5.01 4.25 24.13
C LEU A 82 4.82 2.81 24.62
N GLY A 83 5.26 1.83 23.84
CA GLY A 83 5.15 0.40 24.19
C GLY A 83 6.17 -0.05 25.23
N GLY A 84 7.32 0.64 25.31
CA GLY A 84 8.42 0.34 26.25
C GLY A 84 8.96 -1.08 26.08
N ASP A 85 9.37 -1.67 27.19
CA ASP A 85 10.00 -3.01 27.25
C ASP A 85 8.99 -4.18 27.24
N LYS A 86 7.74 -3.93 26.90
CA LYS A 86 6.67 -4.93 26.87
C LYS A 86 6.43 -5.44 25.45
N PRO A 87 6.99 -6.62 25.06
CA PRO A 87 6.92 -7.12 23.69
C PRO A 87 5.49 -7.20 23.14
N LEU A 88 4.55 -7.65 23.96
CA LEU A 88 3.15 -7.76 23.57
C LEU A 88 2.54 -6.38 23.20
N ILE A 89 2.70 -5.39 24.09
CA ILE A 89 2.11 -4.06 23.90
C ILE A 89 2.75 -3.38 22.71
N THR A 90 4.08 -3.39 22.62
CA THR A 90 4.82 -2.74 21.53
C THR A 90 4.49 -3.37 20.18
N THR A 91 4.35 -4.72 20.12
CA THR A 91 3.95 -5.40 18.89
C THR A 91 2.54 -5.00 18.46
N ILE A 92 1.57 -4.96 19.39
CA ILE A 92 0.19 -4.53 19.12
C ILE A 92 0.16 -3.08 18.61
N LEU A 93 0.86 -2.18 19.28
CA LEU A 93 0.93 -0.76 18.89
C LEU A 93 1.58 -0.58 17.51
N LEU A 94 2.66 -1.33 17.20
CA LEU A 94 3.28 -1.31 15.88
C LEU A 94 2.33 -1.83 14.80
N CYS A 95 1.53 -2.85 15.09
CA CYS A 95 0.51 -3.35 14.18
C CYS A 95 -0.60 -2.32 13.91
N LEU A 96 -1.06 -1.62 14.95
CA LEU A 96 -2.02 -0.52 14.82
C LEU A 96 -1.49 0.60 13.93
N VAL A 97 -0.27 1.05 14.20
CA VAL A 97 0.38 2.12 13.44
C VAL A 97 0.63 1.70 11.99
N THR A 98 1.03 0.45 11.76
CA THR A 98 1.17 -0.10 10.41
C THR A 98 -0.16 -0.05 9.67
N GLY A 99 -1.24 -0.54 10.26
CA GLY A 99 -2.57 -0.46 9.68
C GLY A 99 -2.95 0.99 9.34
N LEU A 100 -2.70 1.92 10.25
CA LEU A 100 -3.00 3.34 10.07
C LEU A 100 -2.21 3.96 8.91
N ILE A 101 -0.91 3.69 8.79
CA ILE A 101 -0.09 4.18 7.68
C ILE A 101 -0.64 3.67 6.34
N PHE A 102 -1.01 2.39 6.28
CA PHE A 102 -1.50 1.76 5.05
C PHE A 102 -2.95 2.05 4.70
N THR A 103 -3.69 2.83 5.51
CA THR A 103 -4.98 3.40 5.08
C THR A 103 -4.85 4.34 3.88
N SER A 104 -3.70 4.97 3.71
CA SER A 104 -3.44 5.97 2.66
C SER A 104 -2.21 5.68 1.82
N THR A 105 -1.24 4.92 2.35
CA THR A 105 -0.02 4.54 1.64
C THR A 105 -0.29 3.32 0.77
N PHE A 106 0.30 3.28 -0.43
CA PHE A 106 0.18 2.19 -1.38
C PHE A 106 1.53 1.88 -2.02
N GLY A 107 1.72 0.64 -2.49
CA GLY A 107 2.91 0.21 -3.22
C GLY A 107 3.80 -0.77 -2.47
N ALA A 108 4.43 -1.68 -3.20
CA ALA A 108 5.32 -2.71 -2.65
C ALA A 108 6.57 -2.10 -1.99
N GLY A 109 7.10 -1.02 -2.56
CA GLY A 109 8.26 -0.31 -2.00
C GLY A 109 7.98 0.26 -0.62
N ALA A 110 6.78 0.84 -0.41
CA ALA A 110 6.37 1.32 0.91
C ALA A 110 6.29 0.16 1.94
N VAL A 111 5.74 -1.00 1.52
CA VAL A 111 5.69 -2.20 2.37
C VAL A 111 7.10 -2.65 2.74
N VAL A 112 8.02 -2.71 1.78
CA VAL A 112 9.40 -3.12 2.04
C VAL A 112 10.11 -2.10 2.94
N ALA A 113 10.03 -0.81 2.63
CA ALA A 113 10.76 0.24 3.35
C ALA A 113 10.30 0.36 4.82
N ILE A 114 9.00 0.27 5.08
CA ILE A 114 8.45 0.27 6.45
C ILE A 114 8.78 -1.06 7.15
N GLY A 115 8.73 -2.17 6.43
CA GLY A 115 9.09 -3.49 6.94
C GLY A 115 10.54 -3.58 7.41
N VAL A 116 11.48 -2.95 6.68
CA VAL A 116 12.91 -2.87 7.07
C VAL A 116 13.10 -2.16 8.42
N ILE A 117 12.19 -1.27 8.80
CA ILE A 117 12.22 -0.60 10.12
C ILE A 117 11.53 -1.48 11.19
N ILE A 118 10.31 -1.95 10.91
CA ILE A 118 9.45 -2.63 11.90
C ILE A 118 9.96 -4.03 12.24
N LEU A 119 10.37 -4.82 11.24
CA LEU A 119 10.73 -6.22 11.47
C LEU A 119 11.94 -6.38 12.39
N PRO A 120 13.06 -5.64 12.24
CA PRO A 120 14.16 -5.70 13.18
C PRO A 120 13.75 -5.33 14.61
N ILE A 121 12.86 -4.34 14.77
CA ILE A 121 12.34 -3.96 16.09
C ILE A 121 11.56 -5.11 16.72
N LEU A 122 10.64 -5.74 15.99
CA LEU A 122 9.89 -6.89 16.49
C LEU A 122 10.80 -8.06 16.88
N LEU A 123 11.83 -8.34 16.06
CA LEU A 123 12.80 -9.39 16.34
C LEU A 123 13.65 -9.08 17.59
N SER A 124 14.06 -7.82 17.78
CA SER A 124 14.81 -7.39 18.97
C SER A 124 13.98 -7.46 20.26
N LEU A 125 12.65 -7.33 20.14
CA LEU A 125 11.71 -7.57 21.24
C LEU A 125 11.50 -9.07 21.54
N GLY A 126 12.18 -9.97 20.84
CA GLY A 126 12.04 -11.40 21.01
C GLY A 126 10.83 -12.03 20.32
N VAL A 127 10.15 -11.28 19.45
CA VAL A 127 9.03 -11.82 18.67
C VAL A 127 9.56 -12.83 17.65
N PRO A 128 9.05 -14.08 17.61
CA PRO A 128 9.50 -15.07 16.64
C PRO A 128 9.34 -14.58 15.19
N LYS A 129 10.34 -14.84 14.34
CA LYS A 129 10.37 -14.36 12.94
C LYS A 129 9.08 -14.62 12.15
N PRO A 130 8.49 -15.84 12.18
CA PRO A 130 7.21 -16.06 11.47
C PRO A 130 6.07 -15.18 11.99
N LEU A 131 6.02 -14.97 13.33
CA LEU A 131 5.02 -14.13 13.95
C LEU A 131 5.23 -12.65 13.61
N ALA A 132 6.47 -12.17 13.63
CA ALA A 132 6.80 -10.79 13.27
C ALA A 132 6.38 -10.48 11.82
N VAL A 133 6.74 -11.35 10.87
CA VAL A 133 6.41 -11.16 9.45
C VAL A 133 4.90 -11.25 9.22
N SER A 134 4.23 -12.27 9.76
CA SER A 134 2.78 -12.43 9.56
C SER A 134 1.98 -11.30 10.20
N SER A 135 2.32 -10.87 11.42
CA SER A 135 1.63 -9.76 12.08
C SER A 135 1.84 -8.45 11.33
N TYR A 136 3.05 -8.18 10.83
CA TYR A 136 3.33 -7.02 9.99
C TYR A 136 2.47 -7.03 8.71
N LEU A 137 2.53 -8.10 7.92
CA LEU A 137 1.79 -8.18 6.64
C LEU A 137 0.27 -8.16 6.83
N MET A 138 -0.24 -8.81 7.86
CA MET A 138 -1.67 -8.74 8.18
C MET A 138 -2.09 -7.32 8.61
N SER A 139 -1.21 -6.59 9.28
CA SER A 139 -1.48 -5.19 9.66
C SER A 139 -1.46 -4.26 8.44
N VAL A 140 -0.54 -4.48 7.48
CA VAL A 140 -0.61 -3.82 6.17
C VAL A 140 -1.97 -4.08 5.52
N GLY A 141 -2.39 -5.35 5.44
CA GLY A 141 -3.68 -5.75 4.87
C GLY A 141 -4.88 -5.09 5.57
N SER A 142 -4.81 -4.88 6.89
CA SER A 142 -5.90 -4.23 7.63
C SER A 142 -6.15 -2.79 7.18
N GLY A 143 -5.10 -2.01 6.91
CA GLY A 143 -5.23 -0.65 6.39
C GLY A 143 -5.82 -0.59 4.97
N MET A 144 -5.59 -1.64 4.19
CA MET A 144 -6.06 -1.70 2.81
C MET A 144 -7.59 -1.72 2.66
N TYR A 145 -8.35 -2.16 3.67
CA TYR A 145 -9.83 -2.15 3.61
C TYR A 145 -10.42 -0.75 3.46
N VAL A 146 -9.75 0.29 3.94
CA VAL A 146 -10.22 1.68 3.80
C VAL A 146 -9.36 2.48 2.81
N ASN A 147 -8.36 1.84 2.20
CA ASN A 147 -7.44 2.49 1.29
C ASN A 147 -8.12 2.84 -0.04
N ILE A 148 -8.13 4.13 -0.37
CA ILE A 148 -8.83 4.63 -1.56
C ILE A 148 -8.18 4.17 -2.87
N VAL A 149 -6.86 3.92 -2.88
CA VAL A 149 -6.15 3.43 -4.07
C VAL A 149 -6.60 2.00 -4.40
N LEU A 150 -6.63 1.12 -3.38
CA LEU A 150 -7.12 -0.25 -3.56
C LEU A 150 -8.60 -0.25 -3.93
N PHE A 151 -9.42 0.59 -3.27
CA PHE A 151 -10.82 0.71 -3.62
C PHE A 151 -11.02 1.08 -5.10
N LYS A 152 -10.25 2.03 -5.63
CA LYS A 152 -10.33 2.43 -7.04
C LYS A 152 -9.94 1.30 -8.01
N GLN A 153 -9.01 0.42 -7.61
CA GLN A 153 -8.71 -0.79 -8.39
C GLN A 153 -9.91 -1.75 -8.40
N MET A 154 -10.52 -1.99 -7.23
CA MET A 154 -11.73 -2.82 -7.14
C MET A 154 -12.90 -2.23 -7.93
N GLN A 155 -13.07 -0.91 -7.93
CA GLN A 155 -14.08 -0.22 -8.72
C GLN A 155 -13.89 -0.40 -10.23
N GLY A 156 -12.64 -0.52 -10.69
CA GLY A 156 -12.34 -0.83 -12.08
C GLY A 156 -12.71 -2.25 -12.51
N LEU A 157 -12.79 -3.19 -11.55
CA LEU A 157 -13.19 -4.59 -11.79
C LEU A 157 -14.69 -4.81 -11.63
N PHE A 158 -15.32 -4.07 -10.70
CA PHE A 158 -16.73 -4.25 -10.33
C PHE A 158 -17.48 -2.95 -10.53
N GLU A 159 -18.32 -2.90 -11.55
CA GLU A 159 -19.18 -1.74 -11.82
C GLU A 159 -20.21 -1.54 -10.70
N GLY A 160 -20.49 -0.27 -10.38
CA GLY A 160 -21.47 0.09 -9.34
C GLY A 160 -20.94 0.24 -7.92
N PHE A 161 -19.69 -0.13 -7.64
CA PHE A 161 -19.07 0.12 -6.33
C PHE A 161 -18.83 1.62 -6.12
N LYS A 162 -19.24 2.14 -4.95
CA LYS A 162 -19.05 3.55 -4.56
C LYS A 162 -18.28 3.64 -3.26
N TYR A 163 -17.30 4.55 -3.19
CA TYR A 163 -16.59 4.89 -1.95
C TYR A 163 -17.49 5.81 -1.11
N ASP A 164 -18.47 5.22 -0.48
CA ASP A 164 -19.51 5.87 0.30
C ASP A 164 -19.49 5.44 1.77
N ASN A 165 -20.42 5.97 2.55
CA ASN A 165 -20.51 5.66 3.97
C ASN A 165 -20.79 4.16 4.24
N ASN A 166 -21.45 3.46 3.33
CA ASN A 166 -21.76 2.04 3.51
C ASN A 166 -20.48 1.20 3.31
N TYR A 167 -19.71 1.51 2.26
CA TYR A 167 -18.40 0.88 2.07
C TYR A 167 -17.47 1.18 3.24
N LEU A 168 -17.41 2.43 3.71
CA LEU A 168 -16.55 2.83 4.83
C LEU A 168 -16.91 2.12 6.13
N LYS A 169 -18.19 1.95 6.45
CA LYS A 169 -18.63 1.14 7.60
C LYS A 169 -18.12 -0.29 7.49
N PHE A 170 -18.26 -0.91 6.32
CA PHE A 170 -17.71 -2.22 6.05
C PHE A 170 -16.18 -2.24 6.17
N GLY A 171 -15.49 -1.30 5.53
CA GLY A 171 -14.03 -1.21 5.54
C GLY A 171 -13.44 -1.05 6.94
N PHE A 172 -14.01 -0.15 7.76
CA PHE A 172 -13.58 0.01 9.15
C PHE A 172 -13.92 -1.20 10.01
N ALA A 173 -15.09 -1.83 9.82
CA ALA A 173 -15.43 -3.07 10.52
C ALA A 173 -14.46 -4.21 10.15
N ALA A 174 -14.17 -4.40 8.87
CA ALA A 174 -13.23 -5.40 8.39
C ALA A 174 -11.79 -5.13 8.91
N MET A 175 -11.35 -3.88 8.90
CA MET A 175 -10.07 -3.45 9.49
C MET A 175 -10.02 -3.80 10.98
N ALA A 176 -11.06 -3.48 11.73
CA ALA A 176 -11.14 -3.77 13.17
C ALA A 176 -11.10 -5.27 13.45
N VAL A 177 -11.87 -6.07 12.70
CA VAL A 177 -11.89 -7.54 12.84
C VAL A 177 -10.51 -8.11 12.51
N GLN A 178 -9.87 -7.67 11.43
CA GLN A 178 -8.54 -8.16 11.07
C GLN A 178 -7.49 -7.79 12.12
N LEU A 179 -7.49 -6.56 12.63
CA LEU A 179 -6.60 -6.14 13.72
C LEU A 179 -6.85 -6.95 14.99
N LEU A 180 -8.10 -7.23 15.33
CA LEU A 180 -8.45 -8.08 16.47
C LEU A 180 -7.88 -9.49 16.31
N VAL A 181 -8.01 -10.09 15.13
CA VAL A 181 -7.40 -11.40 14.82
C VAL A 181 -5.89 -11.35 14.98
N VAL A 182 -5.23 -10.30 14.48
CA VAL A 182 -3.77 -10.08 14.65
C VAL A 182 -3.41 -10.00 16.13
N PHE A 183 -4.15 -9.26 16.94
CA PHE A 183 -3.89 -9.10 18.37
C PHE A 183 -4.06 -10.41 19.13
N ILE A 184 -5.10 -11.19 18.82
CA ILE A 184 -5.31 -12.53 19.39
C ILE A 184 -4.14 -13.45 19.01
N MET A 185 -3.75 -13.44 17.74
CA MET A 185 -2.61 -14.25 17.24
C MET A 185 -1.33 -13.91 17.98
N ILE A 186 -1.02 -12.62 18.12
CA ILE A 186 0.16 -12.14 18.86
C ILE A 186 0.08 -12.58 20.32
N GLY A 187 -1.04 -12.35 21.00
CA GLY A 187 -1.23 -12.68 22.40
C GLY A 187 -1.06 -14.17 22.68
N VAL A 188 -1.69 -15.03 21.84
CA VAL A 188 -1.60 -16.49 21.98
C VAL A 188 -0.17 -16.99 21.73
N ARG A 189 0.47 -16.47 20.69
CA ARG A 189 1.82 -16.94 20.30
C ARG A 189 2.89 -16.47 21.25
N LEU A 190 2.88 -15.20 21.70
CA LEU A 190 3.86 -14.69 22.66
C LEU A 190 3.72 -15.36 24.04
N LYS A 191 2.51 -15.66 24.51
CA LYS A 191 2.30 -16.44 25.75
C LYS A 191 2.93 -17.83 25.66
N LYS A 192 2.83 -18.49 24.50
CA LYS A 192 3.43 -19.83 24.30
C LYS A 192 4.96 -19.80 24.25
N THR A 193 5.57 -18.69 23.87
CA THR A 193 7.05 -18.56 23.78
C THR A 193 7.68 -17.99 25.04
N ASN A 194 6.91 -17.72 26.11
CA ASN A 194 7.37 -17.13 27.38
C ASN A 194 8.18 -15.84 27.20
N VAL A 195 7.96 -15.07 26.14
CA VAL A 195 8.61 -13.79 25.89
C VAL A 195 7.91 -12.72 26.74
N ASN A 196 8.32 -12.59 28.01
CA ASN A 196 7.69 -11.64 28.94
C ASN A 196 8.40 -10.29 29.04
N HIS A 197 9.72 -10.28 28.83
CA HIS A 197 10.54 -9.06 28.86
C HIS A 197 11.65 -9.21 27.82
N SER A 198 11.93 -8.15 27.09
CA SER A 198 13.11 -8.04 26.27
C SER A 198 14.02 -6.95 26.84
N TRP A 199 15.33 -7.21 26.90
CA TRP A 199 16.32 -6.16 27.14
C TRP A 199 16.18 -5.13 26.01
N ALA A 200 16.17 -3.85 26.41
CA ALA A 200 15.93 -2.68 25.60
C ALA A 200 16.19 -2.91 24.10
N ALA A 201 15.11 -2.90 23.32
CA ALA A 201 15.23 -2.93 21.88
C ALA A 201 16.16 -1.78 21.49
N THR A 202 17.38 -2.11 21.10
CA THR A 202 18.24 -1.15 20.44
C THR A 202 17.49 -0.86 19.14
N ALA A 203 16.61 0.14 19.20
CA ALA A 203 15.97 0.69 18.01
C ALA A 203 17.12 0.94 17.05
N GLY A 204 17.21 0.11 15.99
CA GLY A 204 18.31 0.19 15.06
C GLY A 204 18.54 1.66 14.81
N LYS A 205 19.78 2.15 14.83
CA LYS A 205 20.16 3.55 14.70
C LYS A 205 19.50 4.14 13.46
N VAL A 206 18.21 4.49 13.58
CA VAL A 206 17.59 5.45 12.70
C VAL A 206 18.28 6.75 13.04
N SER A 207 19.08 7.25 12.13
CA SER A 207 19.87 8.46 12.30
C SER A 207 19.00 9.52 12.94
N SER A 208 19.46 10.09 14.04
CA SER A 208 18.75 11.09 14.85
C SER A 208 18.34 12.34 14.06
N ASP A 209 18.89 12.52 12.87
CA ASP A 209 18.72 13.70 12.02
C ASP A 209 17.40 13.73 11.20
N GLU A 210 16.58 12.68 11.22
CA GLU A 210 15.36 12.60 10.40
C GLU A 210 14.07 12.49 11.23
N GLN A 211 14.00 13.16 12.36
CA GLN A 211 12.76 13.18 13.16
C GLN A 211 11.79 14.20 12.61
N ALA A 212 10.59 13.70 12.23
CA ALA A 212 9.49 14.59 11.90
C ALA A 212 8.86 15.18 13.18
N PRO A 213 8.41 16.43 13.18
CA PRO A 213 7.70 17.02 14.31
C PRO A 213 6.38 16.29 14.57
N TRP A 214 5.86 16.38 15.82
CA TRP A 214 4.68 15.63 16.23
C TRP A 214 3.44 15.91 15.37
N TYR A 215 3.25 17.13 14.89
CA TYR A 215 2.14 17.52 14.03
C TYR A 215 2.26 16.94 12.61
N ALA A 216 3.44 16.53 12.17
CA ALA A 216 3.60 15.82 10.90
C ALA A 216 3.04 14.38 10.95
N LEU A 217 2.88 13.82 12.16
CA LEU A 217 2.39 12.44 12.32
C LEU A 217 0.93 12.25 11.89
N ILE A 218 0.18 13.35 11.72
CA ILE A 218 -1.19 13.30 11.18
C ILE A 218 -1.23 13.08 9.66
N THR A 219 -0.11 13.27 8.96
CA THR A 219 -0.03 13.21 7.49
C THR A 219 -0.70 11.97 6.88
N PRO A 220 -0.52 10.74 7.39
CA PRO A 220 -1.16 9.56 6.80
C PRO A 220 -2.69 9.59 6.86
N LEU A 221 -3.27 10.35 7.78
CA LEU A 221 -4.73 10.49 7.91
C LEU A 221 -5.32 11.55 6.97
N ILE A 222 -4.51 12.51 6.49
CA ILE A 222 -5.00 13.63 5.69
C ILE A 222 -5.74 13.16 4.43
N PRO A 223 -5.22 12.25 3.58
CA PRO A 223 -5.94 11.83 2.38
C PRO A 223 -7.27 11.14 2.70
N VAL A 224 -7.30 10.34 3.79
CA VAL A 224 -8.52 9.65 4.23
C VAL A 224 -9.57 10.65 4.71
N VAL A 225 -9.17 11.62 5.53
CA VAL A 225 -10.08 12.68 6.02
C VAL A 225 -10.61 13.53 4.87
N LEU A 226 -9.75 13.96 3.94
CA LEU A 226 -10.17 14.73 2.77
C LEU A 226 -11.15 13.94 1.89
N ALA A 227 -10.91 12.65 1.69
CA ALA A 227 -11.82 11.81 0.91
C ALA A 227 -13.16 11.57 1.62
N ILE A 228 -13.15 11.32 2.93
CA ILE A 228 -14.38 10.97 3.68
C ILE A 228 -15.21 12.21 4.01
N VAL A 229 -14.59 13.24 4.59
CA VAL A 229 -15.31 14.41 5.11
C VAL A 229 -15.60 15.40 3.98
N PHE A 230 -14.60 15.70 3.16
CA PHE A 230 -14.69 16.74 2.13
C PHE A 230 -15.04 16.17 0.74
N LYS A 231 -15.15 14.83 0.61
CA LYS A 231 -15.47 14.13 -0.65
C LYS A 231 -14.48 14.44 -1.79
N TRP A 232 -13.25 14.71 -1.45
CA TRP A 232 -12.20 14.98 -2.42
C TRP A 232 -11.84 13.73 -3.23
N GLN A 233 -11.42 13.95 -4.47
CA GLN A 233 -10.82 12.90 -5.28
C GLN A 233 -9.44 12.51 -4.73
N PRO A 234 -8.97 11.27 -4.97
CA PRO A 234 -7.72 10.76 -4.38
C PRO A 234 -6.50 11.59 -4.72
N ILE A 235 -6.34 11.97 -5.99
CA ILE A 235 -5.12 12.64 -6.47
C ILE A 235 -4.88 13.98 -5.76
N PRO A 236 -5.82 14.95 -5.74
CA PRO A 236 -5.62 16.19 -5.01
C PRO A 236 -5.42 15.97 -3.51
N ALA A 237 -6.06 14.96 -2.92
CA ALA A 237 -5.86 14.61 -1.51
C ALA A 237 -4.40 14.15 -1.24
N PHE A 238 -3.82 13.32 -2.10
CA PHE A 238 -2.42 12.91 -2.00
C PHE A 238 -1.45 14.08 -2.23
N ILE A 239 -1.75 14.95 -3.20
CA ILE A 239 -0.93 16.14 -3.47
C ILE A 239 -0.87 17.04 -2.23
N VAL A 240 -2.03 17.40 -1.66
CA VAL A 240 -2.09 18.27 -0.48
C VAL A 240 -1.38 17.64 0.72
N ALA A 241 -1.60 16.34 0.97
CA ALA A 241 -0.95 15.63 2.05
C ALA A 241 0.57 15.53 1.87
N SER A 242 1.05 15.35 0.63
CA SER A 242 2.48 15.33 0.30
C SER A 242 3.13 16.69 0.55
N PHE A 243 2.52 17.75 0.08
CA PHE A 243 3.02 19.11 0.35
C PHE A 243 2.99 19.44 1.84
N TYR A 244 1.90 19.09 2.54
CA TYR A 244 1.85 19.24 3.98
C TYR A 244 3.04 18.55 4.67
N ALA A 245 3.31 17.28 4.35
CA ALA A 245 4.45 16.55 4.91
C ALA A 245 5.77 17.25 4.65
N LEU A 246 6.01 17.71 3.41
CA LEU A 246 7.25 18.37 3.01
C LEU A 246 7.44 19.72 3.74
N PHE A 247 6.40 20.53 3.84
CA PHE A 247 6.46 21.83 4.53
C PHE A 247 6.71 21.65 6.03
N VAL A 248 5.90 20.79 6.65
CA VAL A 248 5.86 20.63 8.10
C VAL A 248 7.14 19.96 8.63
N THR A 249 7.78 19.11 7.83
CA THR A 249 9.06 18.48 8.19
C THR A 249 10.28 19.35 7.88
N GLY A 250 10.07 20.55 7.31
CA GLY A 250 11.17 21.49 6.99
C GLY A 250 12.11 20.98 5.89
N LYS A 251 11.67 19.99 5.09
CA LYS A 251 12.47 19.47 3.97
C LYS A 251 12.48 20.42 2.77
N ILE A 252 11.63 21.45 2.78
CA ILE A 252 11.61 22.53 1.77
C ILE A 252 12.36 23.74 2.32
N LYS A 253 13.67 23.77 2.18
CA LYS A 253 14.51 24.93 2.50
C LYS A 253 14.75 25.84 1.29
N SER A 254 14.68 25.27 0.09
CA SER A 254 14.90 25.97 -1.18
C SER A 254 14.04 25.35 -2.27
N PHE A 255 13.69 26.15 -3.29
CA PHE A 255 12.94 25.65 -4.45
C PHE A 255 13.66 24.47 -5.13
N LYS A 256 14.99 24.52 -5.27
CA LYS A 256 15.80 23.42 -5.85
C LYS A 256 15.72 22.14 -5.01
N GLU A 257 15.69 22.24 -3.69
CA GLU A 257 15.55 21.07 -2.83
C GLU A 257 14.15 20.46 -2.92
N CYS A 258 13.13 21.30 -2.98
CA CYS A 258 11.76 20.89 -3.20
C CYS A 258 11.61 20.11 -4.52
N GLU A 259 12.09 20.68 -5.62
CA GLU A 259 12.12 20.06 -6.94
C GLU A 259 12.82 18.69 -6.90
N LYS A 260 14.02 18.64 -6.30
CA LYS A 260 14.80 17.40 -6.21
C LYS A 260 14.07 16.32 -5.40
N ILE A 261 13.46 16.68 -4.28
CA ILE A 261 12.74 15.72 -3.43
C ILE A 261 11.47 15.22 -4.15
N ILE A 262 10.67 16.12 -4.72
CA ILE A 262 9.45 15.76 -5.42
C ILE A 262 9.77 14.87 -6.62
N THR A 263 10.72 15.27 -7.46
CA THR A 263 11.11 14.47 -8.64
C THR A 263 11.60 13.09 -8.23
N LYS A 264 12.47 13.00 -7.22
CA LYS A 264 13.00 11.73 -6.76
C LYS A 264 11.90 10.83 -6.17
N THR A 265 11.07 11.36 -5.26
CA THR A 265 10.01 10.56 -4.62
C THR A 265 8.94 10.14 -5.62
N PHE A 266 8.65 10.97 -6.64
CA PHE A 266 7.72 10.62 -7.70
C PHE A 266 8.27 9.50 -8.58
N TYR A 267 9.55 9.59 -8.99
CA TYR A 267 10.22 8.54 -9.73
C TYR A 267 10.24 7.23 -8.94
N ASP A 268 10.67 7.27 -7.68
CA ASP A 268 10.72 6.11 -6.80
C ASP A 268 9.30 5.49 -6.65
N GLY A 269 8.26 6.32 -6.52
CA GLY A 269 6.86 5.88 -6.46
C GLY A 269 6.39 5.17 -7.73
N VAL A 270 6.78 5.65 -8.92
CA VAL A 270 6.46 4.96 -10.19
C VAL A 270 7.16 3.62 -10.29
N VAL A 271 8.44 3.56 -9.92
CA VAL A 271 9.24 2.32 -9.93
C VAL A 271 8.64 1.27 -8.99
N ASP A 272 8.20 1.68 -7.81
CA ASP A 272 7.60 0.78 -6.82
C ASP A 272 6.34 0.05 -7.33
N VAL A 273 5.57 0.69 -8.18
CA VAL A 273 4.31 0.11 -8.71
C VAL A 273 4.41 -0.33 -10.17
N ALA A 274 5.60 -0.23 -10.79
CA ALA A 274 5.77 -0.53 -12.21
C ALA A 274 5.29 -1.93 -12.61
N SER A 275 5.61 -2.96 -11.83
CA SER A 275 5.17 -4.33 -12.09
C SER A 275 3.66 -4.49 -11.94
N LEU A 276 3.05 -3.81 -10.97
CA LEU A 276 1.60 -3.78 -10.78
C LEU A 276 0.91 -3.05 -11.94
N LEU A 277 1.46 -1.92 -12.39
CA LEU A 277 0.93 -1.18 -13.54
C LEU A 277 0.95 -2.03 -14.80
N GLY A 278 2.05 -2.76 -15.07
CA GLY A 278 2.14 -3.70 -16.18
C GLY A 278 1.02 -4.75 -16.13
N PHE A 279 0.76 -5.32 -14.95
CA PHE A 279 -0.34 -6.26 -14.75
C PHE A 279 -1.71 -5.60 -14.95
N LEU A 280 -1.93 -4.41 -14.41
CA LEU A 280 -3.19 -3.66 -14.53
C LEU A 280 -3.51 -3.26 -15.97
N PHE A 281 -2.52 -3.08 -16.84
CA PHE A 281 -2.75 -2.77 -18.25
C PHE A 281 -3.04 -4.02 -19.09
N ILE A 282 -2.51 -5.17 -18.72
CA ILE A 282 -2.68 -6.40 -19.50
C ILE A 282 -3.92 -7.17 -19.08
N LEU A 283 -4.25 -7.20 -17.79
CA LEU A 283 -5.45 -7.91 -17.31
C LEU A 283 -6.75 -7.48 -18.02
N PRO A 284 -7.01 -6.18 -18.28
CA PRO A 284 -8.20 -5.75 -19.00
C PRO A 284 -8.26 -6.20 -20.45
N MET A 285 -7.11 -6.42 -21.11
CA MET A 285 -7.10 -7.01 -22.45
C MET A 285 -7.77 -8.39 -22.43
N PHE A 286 -7.42 -9.22 -21.42
CA PHE A 286 -8.04 -10.52 -21.25
C PHE A 286 -9.54 -10.41 -20.93
N ASN A 287 -9.94 -9.51 -20.04
CA ASN A 287 -11.34 -9.32 -19.67
C ASN A 287 -12.23 -8.81 -20.82
N LYS A 288 -11.67 -8.13 -21.82
CA LYS A 288 -12.42 -7.62 -22.97
C LYS A 288 -12.65 -8.68 -24.06
N VAL A 289 -11.94 -9.78 -23.99
CA VAL A 289 -12.06 -10.90 -24.95
C VAL A 289 -12.90 -12.04 -24.37
N SER A 290 -12.90 -12.21 -23.05
CA SER A 290 -13.69 -13.22 -22.34
C SER A 290 -15.12 -12.77 -22.16
#